data_7aa14b7ea54a8e9d61dd2cd7f7ed47a3
#
_entry.id   7aa14b7ea54a8e9d61dd2cd7f7ed47a3
#
_cell.length_a   1.000
_cell.length_b   1.000
_cell.length_c   1.000
_cell.angle_alpha   90.00
_cell.angle_beta   90.00
_cell.angle_gamma   90.00
#
_symmetry.space_group_name_H-M   'P 1'
#
loop_
_entity.id
_entity.type
_entity.pdbx_description
1 polymer ?
#
loop_
_entity_poly.entity_id
_entity_poly.type
_entity_poly.pdbx_seq_one_letter_code
_entity_poly.pdbx_strand_id
1 'polypeptide(L)'
;MTEIDRAGDIVVNSSTQHRGSIGTVSQCGIPEEVDIAIVGSGGAGLMAALSAAKEGARILVVESQPIVGGATGISAGAAWIPNHGFSTKDLKVSDDLDKARRYIYGEGRDKILDHELVEKFLETGPHVARFIEEHTSFGWIPTLWPDYRSDIDGASVGRALFPGPYSPEGLGEAASFVRPALTTGMARNPLPFWLLGGISSEAVWLAGPALVGALLEAVLGNGVDVRVQAPAVRLITDESGVRGVVVQDDDGVERTVRATKGVVLASGGFEGSTDLTMSYLHAPFAVQVSPQGHEGIGVQLARDVGADLTGMQDAWWMPAVQLPGETLEGRPLSRVFLGERALPHSIMVNHQGERFANEALPYDQLGKIMREVDPKTGTMPNATAWLIFDHNYWTKFGIFGIIPGGPVPEYIHRADTLAELAAQIGVDEVGLLRTVDRFNPEAGRGRDPHFDRGGTLFDRYFGAFYPRLSKRSPDALFPAATAKARMVIAKAIGPIVSKLAARAAKKNDPEGLRSLVVGPITKIVRPVLRSPRSSVLGPINTPPYYALKVEASALGTVGGPKTDAHGHALNTDGKVIPGLYAAGNAGGAPTKGFYGGAGGTISLGLVFGYLAGKEAARRQDIS
;
A
#
# COMPACT_ATOMS: atom_id res chain seq x y z
N MET A 1 0.11 16.39 -33.78
CA MET A 1 1.52 16.71 -34.06
C MET A 1 2.05 17.33 -32.81
N THR A 2 2.86 16.58 -32.12
CA THR A 2 3.49 16.97 -30.84
C THR A 2 4.75 17.75 -31.18
N GLU A 3 4.82 19.01 -30.82
CA GLU A 3 6.08 19.77 -30.80
C GLU A 3 6.79 19.51 -29.50
N ILE A 4 7.99 18.95 -29.57
CA ILE A 4 8.92 18.86 -28.45
C ILE A 4 9.64 20.20 -28.40
N ASP A 5 9.46 20.97 -27.35
CA ASP A 5 10.28 22.17 -27.15
C ASP A 5 11.71 21.76 -26.81
N ARG A 6 12.69 22.60 -27.17
CA ARG A 6 14.14 22.31 -27.07
C ARG A 6 14.65 22.08 -25.63
N ALA A 7 13.77 22.23 -24.63
CA ALA A 7 14.06 22.01 -23.21
C ALA A 7 13.67 20.63 -22.66
N GLY A 8 13.04 19.77 -23.46
CA GLY A 8 12.61 18.43 -23.00
C GLY A 8 11.34 18.39 -22.14
N ASP A 9 10.58 19.49 -22.10
CA ASP A 9 9.33 19.56 -21.33
C ASP A 9 8.17 18.89 -22.07
N ILE A 10 7.38 18.10 -21.35
CA ILE A 10 6.19 17.42 -21.86
C ILE A 10 4.94 18.20 -21.47
N VAL A 11 4.25 18.79 -22.44
CA VAL A 11 3.02 19.57 -22.23
C VAL A 11 1.79 18.70 -22.43
N VAL A 12 0.94 18.62 -21.41
CA VAL A 12 -0.33 17.89 -21.45
C VAL A 12 -1.45 18.81 -21.91
N ASN A 13 -2.01 18.55 -23.08
CA ASN A 13 -3.19 19.28 -23.59
C ASN A 13 -4.49 18.66 -23.01
N SER A 14 -5.10 19.27 -22.01
CA SER A 14 -6.42 18.88 -21.53
C SER A 14 -7.53 19.67 -22.24
N SER A 15 -8.53 18.95 -22.75
CA SER A 15 -9.70 19.54 -23.44
C SER A 15 -10.76 20.16 -22.51
N THR A 16 -10.44 20.46 -21.24
CA THR A 16 -11.30 21.15 -20.30
C THR A 16 -10.89 22.61 -20.17
N GLN A 17 -11.79 23.51 -20.58
CA GLN A 17 -11.62 24.96 -20.54
C GLN A 17 -11.36 25.48 -19.12
N HIS A 18 -10.09 25.59 -18.71
CA HIS A 18 -9.67 26.53 -17.68
C HIS A 18 -8.54 27.40 -18.24
N ARG A 19 -8.70 28.72 -18.12
CA ARG A 19 -7.74 29.74 -18.55
C ARG A 19 -6.56 29.82 -17.55
N GLY A 20 -5.76 28.76 -17.46
CA GLY A 20 -4.50 28.69 -16.72
C GLY A 20 -3.47 27.91 -17.55
N SER A 21 -2.20 28.13 -17.33
CA SER A 21 -1.13 27.30 -17.90
C SER A 21 -1.30 25.86 -17.40
N ILE A 22 -1.13 24.89 -18.29
CA ILE A 22 -1.09 23.46 -17.93
C ILE A 22 0.28 23.18 -17.28
N GLY A 23 0.29 22.48 -16.16
CA GLY A 23 1.51 22.04 -15.50
C GLY A 23 2.26 20.97 -16.30
N THR A 24 3.52 20.78 -15.98
CA THR A 24 4.42 19.86 -16.70
C THR A 24 5.03 18.81 -15.76
N VAL A 25 5.36 17.63 -16.34
CA VAL A 25 6.30 16.69 -15.70
C VAL A 25 7.60 16.76 -16.48
N SER A 26 8.71 17.15 -15.85
CA SER A 26 10.01 17.27 -16.51
C SER A 26 11.18 16.99 -15.57
N GLN A 27 12.38 16.88 -16.11
CA GLN A 27 13.63 16.78 -15.37
C GLN A 27 14.32 18.15 -15.21
N CYS A 28 13.98 19.12 -16.05
CA CYS A 28 14.62 20.43 -16.15
C CYS A 28 13.69 21.57 -15.69
N GLY A 29 14.26 22.76 -15.56
CA GLY A 29 13.50 23.99 -15.38
C GLY A 29 12.96 24.15 -13.96
N ILE A 30 13.81 23.99 -12.93
CA ILE A 30 13.45 24.24 -11.52
C ILE A 30 13.21 25.74 -11.32
N PRO A 31 12.01 26.19 -10.92
CA PRO A 31 11.70 27.60 -10.68
C PRO A 31 12.44 28.11 -9.42
N GLU A 32 12.83 29.39 -9.44
CA GLU A 32 13.47 30.05 -8.30
C GLU A 32 12.49 30.31 -7.14
N GLU A 33 11.20 30.53 -7.46
CA GLU A 33 10.17 30.85 -6.48
C GLU A 33 8.81 30.24 -6.81
N VAL A 34 8.17 29.70 -5.76
CA VAL A 34 6.78 29.23 -5.75
C VAL A 34 6.09 29.64 -4.45
N ASP A 35 4.80 29.42 -4.32
CA ASP A 35 4.11 29.60 -3.05
C ASP A 35 4.37 28.40 -2.13
N ILE A 36 4.32 27.17 -2.67
CA ILE A 36 4.52 25.95 -1.90
C ILE A 36 5.44 25.00 -2.67
N ALA A 37 6.48 24.48 -2.02
CA ALA A 37 7.27 23.36 -2.50
C ALA A 37 6.83 22.07 -1.79
N ILE A 38 6.62 20.99 -2.55
CA ILE A 38 6.21 19.68 -2.02
C ILE A 38 7.29 18.66 -2.33
N VAL A 39 7.81 18.00 -1.30
CA VAL A 39 8.89 17.01 -1.42
C VAL A 39 8.27 15.61 -1.46
N GLY A 40 8.26 14.99 -2.62
CA GLY A 40 7.73 13.66 -2.90
C GLY A 40 6.41 13.68 -3.66
N SER A 41 6.31 12.80 -4.67
CA SER A 41 5.17 12.65 -5.60
C SER A 41 4.30 11.43 -5.31
N GLY A 42 4.36 10.86 -4.10
CA GLY A 42 3.45 9.81 -3.64
C GLY A 42 2.02 10.31 -3.46
N GLY A 43 1.09 9.43 -3.04
CA GLY A 43 -0.31 9.81 -2.83
C GLY A 43 -0.50 11.00 -1.90
N ALA A 44 0.32 11.13 -0.84
CA ALA A 44 0.27 12.27 0.07
C ALA A 44 0.70 13.57 -0.60
N GLY A 45 1.80 13.56 -1.36
CA GLY A 45 2.32 14.75 -2.04
C GLY A 45 1.40 15.22 -3.16
N LEU A 46 0.90 14.31 -4.00
CA LEU A 46 -0.06 14.66 -5.05
C LEU A 46 -1.38 15.19 -4.47
N MET A 47 -1.82 14.64 -3.33
CA MET A 47 -3.02 15.13 -2.66
C MET A 47 -2.81 16.51 -2.05
N ALA A 48 -1.63 16.78 -1.45
CA ALA A 48 -1.25 18.10 -0.97
C ALA A 48 -1.19 19.11 -2.13
N ALA A 49 -0.60 18.72 -3.26
CA ALA A 49 -0.55 19.54 -4.46
C ALA A 49 -1.97 19.89 -4.98
N LEU A 50 -2.83 18.89 -5.11
CA LEU A 50 -4.20 19.11 -5.60
C LEU A 50 -5.00 20.03 -4.67
N SER A 51 -4.94 19.78 -3.34
CA SER A 51 -5.68 20.59 -2.38
C SER A 51 -5.18 22.04 -2.34
N ALA A 52 -3.87 22.26 -2.40
CA ALA A 52 -3.29 23.60 -2.42
C ALA A 52 -3.56 24.33 -3.75
N ALA A 53 -3.53 23.63 -4.88
CA ALA A 53 -3.87 24.22 -6.18
C ALA A 53 -5.33 24.70 -6.25
N LYS A 54 -6.25 23.97 -5.59
CA LYS A 54 -7.66 24.40 -5.49
C LYS A 54 -7.86 25.65 -4.64
N GLU A 55 -6.92 25.99 -3.76
CA GLU A 55 -6.89 27.28 -3.04
C GLU A 55 -6.13 28.36 -3.83
N GLY A 56 -5.63 28.08 -5.04
CA GLY A 56 -5.00 29.04 -5.95
C GLY A 56 -3.48 29.27 -5.77
N ALA A 57 -2.80 28.41 -5.02
CA ALA A 57 -1.36 28.51 -4.82
C ALA A 57 -0.54 28.06 -6.06
N ARG A 58 0.63 28.69 -6.28
CA ARG A 58 1.65 28.23 -7.24
C ARG A 58 2.48 27.14 -6.58
N ILE A 59 2.59 25.96 -7.18
CA ILE A 59 3.15 24.77 -6.53
C ILE A 59 4.23 24.16 -7.41
N LEU A 60 5.30 23.70 -6.75
CA LEU A 60 6.29 22.78 -7.31
C LEU A 60 6.26 21.49 -6.51
N VAL A 61 6.11 20.36 -7.19
CA VAL A 61 6.37 19.04 -6.63
C VAL A 61 7.75 18.57 -7.08
N VAL A 62 8.62 18.17 -6.17
CA VAL A 62 9.95 17.60 -6.45
C VAL A 62 9.97 16.11 -6.07
N GLU A 63 10.47 15.28 -6.98
CA GLU A 63 10.56 13.82 -6.83
C GLU A 63 12.02 13.38 -7.09
N SER A 64 12.56 12.59 -6.18
CA SER A 64 13.94 12.10 -6.31
C SER A 64 14.12 11.04 -7.38
N GLN A 65 13.06 10.31 -7.68
CA GLN A 65 13.08 9.21 -8.64
C GLN A 65 12.70 9.70 -10.05
N PRO A 66 13.03 8.96 -11.11
CA PRO A 66 12.64 9.30 -12.49
C PRO A 66 11.14 9.12 -12.76
N ILE A 67 10.38 8.58 -11.79
CA ILE A 67 8.96 8.24 -11.92
C ILE A 67 8.16 8.67 -10.71
N VAL A 68 6.92 9.09 -10.95
CA VAL A 68 5.95 9.62 -9.98
C VAL A 68 5.16 8.49 -9.32
N GLY A 69 4.76 8.65 -8.06
CA GLY A 69 3.77 7.83 -7.40
C GLY A 69 4.24 7.09 -6.15
N GLY A 70 5.55 7.05 -5.88
CA GLY A 70 6.08 6.42 -4.67
C GLY A 70 5.53 5.01 -4.41
N ALA A 71 5.37 4.65 -3.14
CA ALA A 71 4.76 3.37 -2.73
C ALA A 71 3.27 3.26 -3.11
N THR A 72 2.56 4.37 -3.26
CA THR A 72 1.16 4.39 -3.71
C THR A 72 1.03 3.76 -5.09
N GLY A 73 1.96 4.07 -6.03
CA GLY A 73 1.94 3.56 -7.39
C GLY A 73 2.05 2.04 -7.50
N ILE A 74 2.87 1.39 -6.66
CA ILE A 74 3.04 -0.07 -6.68
C ILE A 74 1.99 -0.83 -5.86
N SER A 75 1.17 -0.14 -5.10
CA SER A 75 0.20 -0.73 -4.17
C SER A 75 -1.10 -1.14 -4.85
N ALA A 76 -2.02 -1.74 -4.07
CA ALA A 76 -3.40 -1.94 -4.50
C ALA A 76 -4.20 -0.62 -4.62
N GLY A 77 -3.65 0.52 -4.19
CA GLY A 77 -4.29 1.83 -4.23
C GLY A 77 -5.49 1.99 -3.30
N ALA A 78 -5.78 1.00 -2.46
CA ALA A 78 -6.91 1.04 -1.54
C ALA A 78 -6.74 2.13 -0.48
N ALA A 79 -7.84 2.73 -0.04
CA ALA A 79 -7.91 3.65 1.09
C ALA A 79 -8.92 3.14 2.13
N TRP A 80 -8.49 3.03 3.39
CA TRP A 80 -9.36 2.66 4.50
C TRP A 80 -9.99 3.93 5.10
N ILE A 81 -11.25 4.15 4.81
CA ILE A 81 -11.97 5.35 5.22
C ILE A 81 -13.28 4.95 5.89
N PRO A 82 -13.36 4.98 7.23
CA PRO A 82 -14.60 4.78 7.94
C PRO A 82 -15.66 5.82 7.56
N ASN A 83 -16.92 5.42 7.59
CA ASN A 83 -18.06 6.30 7.34
C ASN A 83 -17.97 7.10 6.02
N HIS A 84 -17.35 6.54 4.98
CA HIS A 84 -17.09 7.23 3.69
C HIS A 84 -18.38 7.69 2.96
N GLY A 85 -19.54 7.16 3.31
CA GLY A 85 -20.83 7.59 2.79
C GLY A 85 -21.15 7.16 1.35
N PHE A 86 -20.26 6.44 0.67
CA PHE A 86 -20.58 5.84 -0.62
C PHE A 86 -21.58 4.69 -0.41
N SER A 87 -22.83 4.97 -0.68
CA SER A 87 -23.89 3.97 -0.59
C SER A 87 -23.86 3.06 -1.79
N THR A 88 -23.85 1.77 -1.53
CA THR A 88 -24.28 0.81 -2.51
C THR A 88 -25.43 0.02 -1.89
N LYS A 89 -26.60 0.03 -2.52
CA LYS A 89 -27.76 -0.78 -2.12
C LYS A 89 -27.38 -2.26 -1.94
N ASP A 90 -26.33 -2.68 -2.63
CA ASP A 90 -25.84 -4.07 -2.64
C ASP A 90 -24.96 -4.41 -1.44
N LEU A 91 -24.19 -3.45 -0.86
CA LEU A 91 -23.32 -3.73 0.28
C LEU A 91 -24.10 -4.02 1.57
N LYS A 92 -25.23 -3.36 1.78
CA LYS A 92 -26.05 -3.49 3.01
C LYS A 92 -25.22 -3.46 4.29
N VAL A 93 -24.31 -2.48 4.37
CA VAL A 93 -23.44 -2.23 5.52
C VAL A 93 -23.74 -0.83 6.02
N SER A 94 -23.90 -0.70 7.34
CA SER A 94 -23.97 0.60 8.02
C SER A 94 -22.66 0.86 8.74
N ASP A 95 -22.17 2.08 8.65
CA ASP A 95 -21.01 2.55 9.37
C ASP A 95 -21.26 3.98 9.88
N ASP A 96 -20.63 4.34 10.98
CA ASP A 96 -20.69 5.66 11.58
C ASP A 96 -19.39 5.97 12.33
N LEU A 97 -19.21 7.23 12.73
CA LEU A 97 -17.98 7.67 13.41
C LEU A 97 -17.83 7.05 14.79
N ASP A 98 -18.90 6.83 15.54
CA ASP A 98 -18.81 6.24 16.87
C ASP A 98 -18.40 4.76 16.82
N LYS A 99 -18.89 4.05 15.82
CA LYS A 99 -18.44 2.68 15.53
C LYS A 99 -16.96 2.66 15.13
N ALA A 100 -16.51 3.61 14.33
CA ALA A 100 -15.12 3.74 13.93
C ALA A 100 -14.21 4.09 15.13
N ARG A 101 -14.66 4.99 16.02
CA ARG A 101 -13.96 5.31 17.28
C ARG A 101 -13.80 4.09 18.17
N ARG A 102 -14.88 3.33 18.43
CA ARG A 102 -14.79 2.10 19.23
C ARG A 102 -13.78 1.12 18.65
N TYR A 103 -13.72 1.01 17.34
CA TYR A 103 -12.75 0.16 16.64
C TYR A 103 -11.30 0.62 16.86
N ILE A 104 -10.98 1.88 16.59
CA ILE A 104 -9.60 2.39 16.69
C ILE A 104 -9.15 2.39 18.17
N TYR A 105 -9.99 2.87 19.08
CA TYR A 105 -9.64 2.93 20.51
C TYR A 105 -9.72 1.57 21.21
N GLY A 106 -10.37 0.58 20.59
CA GLY A 106 -10.48 -0.79 21.10
C GLY A 106 -9.15 -1.56 21.15
N GLU A 107 -8.14 -1.16 20.35
CA GLU A 107 -6.77 -1.69 20.45
C GLU A 107 -6.05 -1.31 21.76
N GLY A 108 -6.54 -0.31 22.46
CA GLY A 108 -5.95 0.24 23.66
C GLY A 108 -5.44 1.67 23.46
N ARG A 109 -5.64 2.49 24.48
CA ARG A 109 -5.23 3.90 24.43
C ARG A 109 -3.72 4.08 24.33
N ASP A 110 -2.95 3.12 24.80
CA ASP A 110 -1.48 3.08 24.69
C ASP A 110 -0.98 2.91 23.25
N LYS A 111 -1.86 2.52 22.33
CA LYS A 111 -1.60 2.43 20.87
C LYS A 111 -1.85 3.73 20.13
N ILE A 112 -2.44 4.72 20.76
CA ILE A 112 -2.68 6.04 20.17
C ILE A 112 -1.51 6.94 20.52
N LEU A 113 -0.86 7.50 19.48
CA LEU A 113 0.19 8.50 19.63
C LEU A 113 -0.39 9.90 19.78
N ASP A 114 -1.45 10.18 19.00
CA ASP A 114 -2.11 11.47 19.02
C ASP A 114 -3.63 11.33 18.81
N HIS A 115 -4.41 11.67 19.81
CA HIS A 115 -5.87 11.58 19.78
C HIS A 115 -6.52 12.62 18.85
N GLU A 116 -5.95 13.82 18.77
CA GLU A 116 -6.47 14.88 17.91
C GLU A 116 -6.32 14.49 16.43
N LEU A 117 -5.18 13.92 16.06
CA LEU A 117 -4.96 13.41 14.70
C LEU A 117 -5.91 12.25 14.36
N VAL A 118 -6.21 11.35 15.30
CA VAL A 118 -7.19 10.26 15.08
C VAL A 118 -8.57 10.84 14.78
N GLU A 119 -9.05 11.78 15.61
CA GLU A 119 -10.37 12.40 15.40
C GLU A 119 -10.39 13.19 14.08
N LYS A 120 -9.31 13.94 13.79
CA LYS A 120 -9.19 14.69 12.53
C LYS A 120 -9.24 13.79 11.31
N PHE A 121 -8.56 12.63 11.36
CA PHE A 121 -8.62 11.63 10.32
C PHE A 121 -10.05 11.10 10.09
N LEU A 122 -10.76 10.76 11.17
CA LEU A 122 -12.12 10.24 11.09
C LEU A 122 -13.12 11.26 10.52
N GLU A 123 -12.99 12.51 10.93
CA GLU A 123 -13.87 13.61 10.47
C GLU A 123 -13.58 13.98 9.01
N THR A 124 -12.32 14.05 8.62
CA THR A 124 -11.90 14.56 7.30
C THR A 124 -11.92 13.48 6.22
N GLY A 125 -11.68 12.21 6.57
CA GLY A 125 -11.58 11.11 5.61
C GLY A 125 -12.73 10.99 4.62
N PRO A 126 -14.01 11.01 5.07
CA PRO A 126 -15.17 10.97 4.16
C PRO A 126 -15.22 12.13 3.17
N HIS A 127 -14.78 13.33 3.61
CA HIS A 127 -14.70 14.49 2.73
C HIS A 127 -13.60 14.33 1.68
N VAL A 128 -12.42 13.85 2.08
CA VAL A 128 -11.28 13.63 1.16
C VAL A 128 -11.63 12.60 0.09
N ALA A 129 -12.32 11.53 0.46
CA ALA A 129 -12.75 10.52 -0.51
C ALA A 129 -13.68 11.13 -1.59
N ARG A 130 -14.62 11.99 -1.19
CA ARG A 130 -15.48 12.74 -2.13
C ARG A 130 -14.70 13.78 -2.93
N PHE A 131 -13.83 14.55 -2.29
CA PHE A 131 -13.00 15.55 -2.94
C PHE A 131 -12.18 14.96 -4.10
N ILE A 132 -11.64 13.74 -3.93
CA ILE A 132 -10.92 13.04 -5.00
C ILE A 132 -11.87 12.76 -6.18
N GLU A 133 -13.07 12.21 -5.94
CA GLU A 133 -14.03 11.95 -7.02
C GLU A 133 -14.53 13.23 -7.73
N GLU A 134 -14.68 14.32 -6.98
CA GLU A 134 -15.16 15.61 -7.52
C GLU A 134 -14.11 16.33 -8.37
N HIS A 135 -12.82 16.06 -8.13
CA HIS A 135 -11.73 16.82 -8.73
C HIS A 135 -10.82 16.00 -9.64
N THR A 136 -11.14 14.72 -9.84
CA THR A 136 -10.41 13.80 -10.72
C THR A 136 -11.36 13.02 -11.61
N SER A 137 -10.84 12.39 -12.65
CA SER A 137 -11.58 11.43 -13.50
C SER A 137 -11.62 10.02 -12.87
N PHE A 138 -11.78 9.92 -11.55
CA PHE A 138 -11.58 8.71 -10.77
C PHE A 138 -12.79 8.40 -9.89
N GLY A 139 -13.10 7.12 -9.67
CA GLY A 139 -14.16 6.69 -8.78
C GLY A 139 -13.72 5.60 -7.81
N TRP A 140 -14.20 5.67 -6.56
CA TRP A 140 -13.96 4.66 -5.55
C TRP A 140 -14.94 3.49 -5.67
N ILE A 141 -14.45 2.28 -5.44
CA ILE A 141 -15.23 1.05 -5.37
C ILE A 141 -15.17 0.52 -3.93
N PRO A 142 -16.22 0.72 -3.13
CA PRO A 142 -16.33 0.13 -1.81
C PRO A 142 -16.48 -1.39 -1.91
N THR A 143 -15.82 -2.12 -1.01
CA THR A 143 -15.79 -3.59 -1.02
C THR A 143 -16.17 -4.16 0.35
N LEU A 144 -16.63 -5.41 0.40
CA LEU A 144 -16.87 -6.12 1.66
C LEU A 144 -15.57 -6.64 2.31
N TRP A 145 -14.49 -5.88 2.21
CA TRP A 145 -13.24 -6.21 2.89
C TRP A 145 -13.39 -5.99 4.40
N PRO A 146 -13.07 -6.97 5.25
CA PRO A 146 -13.19 -6.81 6.69
C PRO A 146 -12.06 -5.94 7.25
N ASP A 147 -12.37 -5.21 8.32
CA ASP A 147 -11.35 -4.58 9.14
C ASP A 147 -10.38 -5.65 9.68
N TYR A 148 -9.12 -5.27 9.86
CA TYR A 148 -8.05 -6.21 10.21
C TYR A 148 -8.25 -6.82 11.60
N ARG A 149 -8.58 -6.02 12.58
CA ARG A 149 -8.96 -6.49 13.91
C ARG A 149 -10.47 -6.71 13.98
N SER A 150 -10.94 -7.68 13.21
CA SER A 150 -12.38 -8.02 13.17
C SER A 150 -12.94 -8.64 14.46
N ASP A 151 -12.11 -8.81 15.47
CA ASP A 151 -12.38 -9.23 16.83
C ASP A 151 -12.68 -8.05 17.78
N ILE A 152 -12.35 -6.81 17.42
CA ILE A 152 -12.57 -5.63 18.24
C ILE A 152 -13.99 -5.07 18.05
N ASP A 153 -14.58 -4.54 19.13
CA ASP A 153 -15.85 -3.81 19.04
C ASP A 153 -15.73 -2.63 18.08
N GLY A 154 -16.79 -2.42 17.31
CA GLY A 154 -16.78 -1.41 16.25
C GLY A 154 -16.13 -1.83 14.92
N ALA A 155 -15.53 -3.03 14.85
CA ALA A 155 -15.07 -3.58 13.58
C ALA A 155 -16.21 -3.70 12.55
N SER A 156 -15.86 -3.51 11.29
CA SER A 156 -16.83 -3.50 10.20
C SER A 156 -16.28 -4.21 8.96
N VAL A 157 -17.12 -4.32 7.98
CA VAL A 157 -16.74 -4.60 6.58
C VAL A 157 -17.14 -3.39 5.74
N GLY A 158 -16.43 -3.15 4.64
CA GLY A 158 -16.85 -2.11 3.70
C GLY A 158 -16.14 -0.77 3.84
N ARG A 159 -15.23 -0.59 4.80
CA ARG A 159 -14.43 0.64 4.98
C ARG A 159 -13.30 0.78 3.96
N ALA A 160 -12.89 -0.30 3.30
CA ALA A 160 -11.88 -0.28 2.27
C ALA A 160 -12.47 0.13 0.91
N LEU A 161 -11.97 1.23 0.39
CA LEU A 161 -12.27 1.79 -0.92
C LEU A 161 -11.15 1.42 -1.89
N PHE A 162 -11.47 0.73 -2.97
CA PHE A 162 -10.49 0.38 -4.01
C PHE A 162 -10.61 1.32 -5.21
N PRO A 163 -9.51 1.59 -5.92
CA PRO A 163 -9.56 2.36 -7.15
C PRO A 163 -10.47 1.71 -8.20
N GLY A 164 -11.34 2.51 -8.80
CA GLY A 164 -11.99 2.17 -10.04
C GLY A 164 -11.02 2.21 -11.23
N PRO A 165 -11.45 1.73 -12.41
CA PRO A 165 -10.65 1.82 -13.63
C PRO A 165 -10.45 3.29 -14.03
N TYR A 166 -9.22 3.62 -14.41
CA TYR A 166 -8.80 4.94 -14.86
C TYR A 166 -8.25 4.86 -16.29
N SER A 167 -8.61 5.81 -17.15
CA SER A 167 -8.03 5.94 -18.50
C SER A 167 -6.88 6.95 -18.48
N PRO A 168 -5.65 6.56 -18.83
CA PRO A 168 -4.50 7.48 -18.83
C PRO A 168 -4.45 8.43 -20.05
N GLU A 169 -5.46 8.42 -20.91
CA GLU A 169 -5.49 9.28 -22.11
C GLU A 169 -5.30 10.77 -21.79
N GLY A 170 -5.87 11.24 -20.65
CA GLY A 170 -5.76 12.63 -20.23
C GLY A 170 -4.36 13.05 -19.78
N LEU A 171 -3.51 12.10 -19.40
CA LEU A 171 -2.12 12.34 -19.06
C LEU A 171 -1.22 12.53 -20.32
N GLY A 172 -1.61 12.02 -21.48
CA GLY A 172 -0.74 12.06 -22.65
C GLY A 172 0.62 11.43 -22.36
N GLU A 173 1.70 12.15 -22.67
CA GLU A 173 3.08 11.68 -22.45
C GLU A 173 3.44 11.60 -20.95
N ALA A 174 2.80 12.36 -20.07
CA ALA A 174 3.02 12.28 -18.63
C ALA A 174 2.64 10.90 -18.06
N ALA A 175 1.87 10.09 -18.78
CA ALA A 175 1.58 8.71 -18.41
C ALA A 175 2.84 7.85 -18.26
N SER A 176 3.89 8.14 -19.03
CA SER A 176 5.17 7.41 -18.98
C SER A 176 5.95 7.62 -17.68
N PHE A 177 5.67 8.71 -16.97
CA PHE A 177 6.27 9.01 -15.68
C PHE A 177 5.53 8.37 -14.50
N VAL A 178 4.36 7.77 -14.69
CA VAL A 178 3.64 7.12 -13.59
C VAL A 178 4.23 5.73 -13.32
N ARG A 179 4.57 5.49 -12.06
CA ARG A 179 5.09 4.21 -11.59
C ARG A 179 4.10 3.08 -11.91
N PRO A 180 4.52 2.04 -12.67
CA PRO A 180 3.64 0.93 -12.98
C PRO A 180 3.33 0.11 -11.73
N ALA A 181 2.14 -0.48 -11.68
CA ALA A 181 1.82 -1.44 -10.64
C ALA A 181 2.77 -2.65 -10.69
N LEU A 182 2.98 -3.31 -9.55
CA LEU A 182 3.62 -4.62 -9.48
C LEU A 182 2.77 -5.72 -10.17
N THR A 183 2.25 -5.41 -11.36
CA THR A 183 1.30 -6.27 -12.09
C THR A 183 1.90 -7.57 -12.54
N THR A 184 3.20 -7.62 -12.80
CA THR A 184 3.87 -8.88 -13.10
C THR A 184 3.77 -9.89 -11.96
N GLY A 185 3.57 -9.41 -10.74
CA GLY A 185 3.43 -10.21 -9.54
C GLY A 185 2.02 -10.52 -9.10
N MET A 186 1.13 -9.54 -9.18
CA MET A 186 -0.30 -9.76 -8.90
C MET A 186 -0.99 -10.46 -10.07
N ALA A 187 -0.58 -10.20 -11.32
CA ALA A 187 -1.11 -10.87 -12.50
C ALA A 187 -0.75 -12.37 -12.57
N ARG A 188 0.30 -12.80 -11.88
CA ARG A 188 0.64 -14.21 -11.73
C ARG A 188 -0.01 -14.88 -10.53
N ASN A 189 -0.67 -14.11 -9.66
CA ASN A 189 -1.44 -14.70 -8.56
C ASN A 189 -2.73 -15.31 -9.11
N PRO A 190 -3.11 -16.57 -8.80
CA PRO A 190 -4.31 -17.23 -9.35
C PRO A 190 -5.63 -16.62 -8.86
N LEU A 191 -5.61 -15.41 -8.36
CA LEU A 191 -6.74 -14.68 -7.81
C LEU A 191 -7.28 -13.63 -8.77
N PRO A 192 -8.43 -13.03 -8.47
CA PRO A 192 -9.07 -12.03 -9.33
C PRO A 192 -8.19 -10.81 -9.60
N PHE A 193 -7.05 -10.69 -8.93
CA PHE A 193 -5.99 -9.77 -9.34
C PHE A 193 -5.41 -10.09 -10.74
N TRP A 194 -5.46 -11.35 -11.23
CA TRP A 194 -5.15 -11.60 -12.64
C TRP A 194 -6.26 -11.08 -13.57
N LEU A 195 -7.52 -11.13 -13.12
CA LEU A 195 -8.61 -10.50 -13.84
C LEU A 195 -8.42 -8.97 -13.86
N LEU A 196 -7.98 -8.39 -12.75
CA LEU A 196 -7.64 -6.99 -12.64
C LEU A 196 -6.33 -6.65 -13.37
N GLY A 197 -5.28 -7.48 -13.26
CA GLY A 197 -4.01 -7.31 -13.98
C GLY A 197 -4.12 -7.59 -15.48
N GLY A 198 -5.04 -8.46 -15.90
CA GLY A 198 -5.37 -8.68 -17.31
C GLY A 198 -6.26 -7.59 -17.91
N ILE A 199 -6.86 -6.73 -17.05
CA ILE A 199 -7.65 -5.56 -17.43
C ILE A 199 -6.76 -4.31 -17.47
N SER A 200 -5.68 -4.27 -16.65
CA SER A 200 -4.68 -3.19 -16.74
C SER A 200 -3.96 -3.32 -18.08
N SER A 201 -4.31 -2.44 -18.97
CA SER A 201 -3.76 -2.32 -20.34
C SER A 201 -3.22 -0.90 -20.49
N GLU A 202 -2.55 -0.61 -21.60
CA GLU A 202 -2.19 0.77 -21.97
C GLU A 202 -3.40 1.73 -21.93
N ALA A 203 -4.60 1.21 -22.19
CA ALA A 203 -5.83 1.99 -22.24
C ALA A 203 -6.57 2.11 -20.89
N VAL A 204 -6.28 1.28 -19.89
CA VAL A 204 -6.98 1.29 -18.58
C VAL A 204 -6.03 0.87 -17.47
N TRP A 205 -5.91 1.73 -16.46
CA TRP A 205 -5.15 1.45 -15.25
C TRP A 205 -6.06 1.08 -14.09
N LEU A 206 -5.52 0.28 -13.19
CA LEU A 206 -6.16 -0.19 -11.96
C LEU A 206 -5.20 -0.04 -10.78
N ALA A 207 -5.68 -0.27 -9.58
CA ALA A 207 -4.86 -0.26 -8.37
C ALA A 207 -4.13 1.08 -8.15
N GLY A 208 -2.91 1.07 -7.60
CA GLY A 208 -2.12 2.26 -7.33
C GLY A 208 -1.92 3.20 -8.51
N PRO A 209 -1.57 2.70 -9.71
CA PRO A 209 -1.45 3.57 -10.89
C PRO A 209 -2.72 4.31 -11.27
N ALA A 210 -3.90 3.73 -11.04
CA ALA A 210 -5.16 4.41 -11.31
C ALA A 210 -5.35 5.62 -10.37
N LEU A 211 -5.05 5.45 -9.07
CA LEU A 211 -5.11 6.55 -8.10
C LEU A 211 -4.05 7.62 -8.38
N VAL A 212 -2.80 7.21 -8.61
CA VAL A 212 -1.70 8.14 -8.90
C VAL A 212 -1.95 8.88 -10.22
N GLY A 213 -2.36 8.18 -11.26
CA GLY A 213 -2.64 8.77 -12.57
C GLY A 213 -3.75 9.82 -12.50
N ALA A 214 -4.85 9.50 -11.81
CA ALA A 214 -5.95 10.43 -11.65
C ALA A 214 -5.56 11.69 -10.83
N LEU A 215 -4.79 11.51 -9.75
CA LEU A 215 -4.27 12.64 -8.98
C LEU A 215 -3.28 13.48 -9.79
N LEU A 216 -2.36 12.84 -10.52
CA LEU A 216 -1.38 13.54 -11.36
C LEU A 216 -2.07 14.32 -12.48
N GLU A 217 -3.03 13.73 -13.19
CA GLU A 217 -3.83 14.41 -14.21
C GLU A 217 -4.49 15.68 -13.65
N ALA A 218 -5.11 15.57 -12.47
CA ALA A 218 -5.73 16.70 -11.81
C ALA A 218 -4.72 17.76 -11.35
N VAL A 219 -3.57 17.35 -10.85
CA VAL A 219 -2.47 18.23 -10.43
C VAL A 219 -1.95 19.04 -11.62
N LEU A 220 -1.60 18.37 -12.72
CA LEU A 220 -1.14 19.01 -13.95
C LEU A 220 -2.22 19.93 -14.56
N GLY A 221 -3.47 19.46 -14.59
CA GLY A 221 -4.61 20.25 -15.07
C GLY A 221 -4.90 21.54 -14.28
N ASN A 222 -4.35 21.66 -13.06
CA ASN A 222 -4.39 22.88 -12.25
C ASN A 222 -3.08 23.71 -12.30
N GLY A 223 -2.20 23.45 -13.28
CA GLY A 223 -0.98 24.24 -13.52
C GLY A 223 0.17 23.94 -12.55
N VAL A 224 0.15 22.80 -11.86
CA VAL A 224 1.23 22.42 -10.94
C VAL A 224 2.37 21.76 -11.72
N ASP A 225 3.58 22.22 -11.49
CA ASP A 225 4.79 21.63 -12.03
C ASP A 225 5.30 20.48 -11.17
N VAL A 226 5.71 19.39 -11.83
CA VAL A 226 6.33 18.22 -11.19
C VAL A 226 7.73 18.03 -11.77
N ARG A 227 8.74 18.02 -10.92
CA ARG A 227 10.13 17.78 -11.32
C ARG A 227 10.59 16.44 -10.78
N VAL A 228 10.90 15.52 -11.69
CA VAL A 228 11.47 14.19 -11.39
C VAL A 228 12.99 14.25 -11.47
N GLN A 229 13.68 13.31 -10.82
CA GLN A 229 15.14 13.32 -10.64
C GLN A 229 15.64 14.64 -9.98
N ALA A 230 14.82 15.19 -9.10
CA ALA A 230 15.08 16.44 -8.37
C ALA A 230 15.03 16.18 -6.85
N PRO A 231 16.02 15.46 -6.28
CA PRO A 231 16.03 15.16 -4.86
C PRO A 231 16.20 16.44 -4.03
N ALA A 232 15.38 16.57 -2.98
CA ALA A 232 15.55 17.61 -1.98
C ALA A 232 16.81 17.33 -1.13
N VAL A 233 17.61 18.37 -0.87
CA VAL A 233 18.89 18.26 -0.17
C VAL A 233 18.82 18.86 1.22
N ARG A 234 18.28 20.08 1.36
CA ARG A 234 18.14 20.81 2.63
C ARG A 234 16.99 21.82 2.58
N LEU A 235 16.46 22.14 3.72
CA LEU A 235 15.51 23.24 3.86
C LEU A 235 16.24 24.58 3.96
N ILE A 236 15.56 25.63 3.52
CA ILE A 236 16.00 27.02 3.67
C ILE A 236 15.19 27.64 4.80
N THR A 237 15.88 28.24 5.77
CA THR A 237 15.25 28.85 6.93
C THR A 237 15.72 30.27 7.14
N ASP A 238 14.87 31.11 7.73
CA ASP A 238 15.20 32.40 8.30
C ASP A 238 14.56 32.53 9.69
N GLU A 239 14.60 33.72 10.28
CA GLU A 239 14.02 34.01 11.61
C GLU A 239 12.49 33.77 11.65
N SER A 240 11.81 33.74 10.52
CA SER A 240 10.37 33.57 10.39
C SER A 240 9.95 32.11 10.08
N GLY A 241 10.94 31.19 9.95
CA GLY A 241 10.70 29.75 9.74
C GLY A 241 11.27 29.21 8.44
N VAL A 242 10.64 28.15 7.90
CA VAL A 242 11.02 27.51 6.63
C VAL A 242 10.52 28.35 5.46
N ARG A 243 11.45 28.63 4.52
CA ARG A 243 11.27 29.54 3.38
C ARG A 243 11.51 28.91 2.03
N GLY A 244 11.86 27.64 2.00
CA GLY A 244 12.13 26.97 0.74
C GLY A 244 12.91 25.68 0.93
N VAL A 245 13.32 25.16 -0.18
CA VAL A 245 14.07 23.90 -0.28
C VAL A 245 15.18 24.06 -1.31
N VAL A 246 16.34 23.45 -1.06
CA VAL A 246 17.37 23.24 -2.05
C VAL A 246 17.15 21.86 -2.65
N VAL A 247 17.10 21.80 -3.96
CA VAL A 247 16.99 20.57 -4.73
C VAL A 247 18.22 20.42 -5.64
N GLN A 248 18.57 19.20 -5.95
CA GLN A 248 19.61 18.91 -6.94
C GLN A 248 18.94 18.70 -8.29
N ASP A 249 19.40 19.36 -9.34
CA ASP A 249 18.91 19.15 -10.70
C ASP A 249 19.54 17.91 -11.36
N ASP A 250 19.16 17.64 -12.62
CA ASP A 250 19.65 16.51 -13.40
C ASP A 250 21.17 16.57 -13.71
N ASP A 251 21.76 17.78 -13.69
CA ASP A 251 23.21 17.99 -13.82
C ASP A 251 23.95 17.83 -12.48
N GLY A 252 23.25 17.56 -11.40
CA GLY A 252 23.82 17.46 -10.05
C GLY A 252 24.08 18.83 -9.40
N VAL A 253 23.53 19.92 -9.96
CA VAL A 253 23.72 21.27 -9.42
C VAL A 253 22.62 21.59 -8.42
N GLU A 254 22.98 22.14 -7.26
CA GLU A 254 22.02 22.61 -6.27
C GLU A 254 21.29 23.86 -6.77
N ARG A 255 19.95 23.78 -6.76
CA ARG A 255 19.04 24.89 -7.08
C ARG A 255 18.24 25.28 -5.85
N THR A 256 18.20 26.56 -5.58
CA THR A 256 17.38 27.12 -4.50
C THR A 256 15.98 27.38 -5.01
N VAL A 257 14.98 26.82 -4.34
CA VAL A 257 13.55 27.10 -4.57
C VAL A 257 13.02 27.83 -3.35
N ARG A 258 12.72 29.11 -3.47
CA ARG A 258 12.01 29.88 -2.45
C ARG A 258 10.54 29.47 -2.43
N ALA A 259 9.98 29.19 -1.25
CA ALA A 259 8.59 28.86 -1.05
C ALA A 259 7.97 29.87 -0.08
N THR A 260 7.19 30.82 -0.62
CA THR A 260 6.67 31.97 0.15
C THR A 260 5.69 31.58 1.25
N LYS A 261 5.01 30.46 1.08
CA LYS A 261 4.04 29.90 2.04
C LYS A 261 4.55 28.68 2.79
N GLY A 262 5.55 27.96 2.25
CA GLY A 262 6.20 26.86 2.97
C GLY A 262 6.49 25.62 2.16
N VAL A 263 6.97 24.59 2.87
CA VAL A 263 7.38 23.30 2.33
C VAL A 263 6.56 22.17 2.96
N VAL A 264 6.03 21.27 2.13
CA VAL A 264 5.34 20.05 2.58
C VAL A 264 6.24 18.85 2.36
N LEU A 265 6.59 18.14 3.43
CA LEU A 265 7.34 16.88 3.39
C LEU A 265 6.38 15.71 3.17
N ALA A 266 6.47 15.04 2.03
CA ALA A 266 5.64 13.89 1.63
C ALA A 266 6.49 12.78 0.96
N SER A 267 7.76 12.68 1.32
CA SER A 267 8.80 11.87 0.69
C SER A 267 8.75 10.37 1.04
N GLY A 268 7.72 9.90 1.75
CA GLY A 268 7.64 8.52 2.22
C GLY A 268 8.44 8.26 3.51
N GLY A 269 8.61 7.00 3.85
CA GLY A 269 9.27 6.57 5.07
C GLY A 269 10.79 6.45 4.97
N PHE A 270 11.37 5.73 5.94
CA PHE A 270 12.82 5.50 6.02
C PHE A 270 13.21 4.00 6.00
N GLU A 271 12.32 3.15 5.55
CA GLU A 271 12.55 1.70 5.50
C GLU A 271 13.70 1.28 4.57
N GLY A 272 14.11 2.14 3.64
CA GLY A 272 15.27 1.95 2.77
C GLY A 272 16.60 2.35 3.41
N SER A 273 16.58 3.15 4.45
CA SER A 273 17.79 3.63 5.14
C SER A 273 18.29 2.61 6.15
N THR A 274 19.49 2.06 5.93
CA THR A 274 20.14 1.16 6.88
C THR A 274 20.39 1.85 8.23
N ASP A 275 20.85 3.09 8.22
CA ASP A 275 21.21 3.82 9.43
C ASP A 275 20.00 4.13 10.30
N LEU A 276 18.89 4.61 9.68
CA LEU A 276 17.67 4.92 10.42
C LEU A 276 16.98 3.64 10.91
N THR A 277 16.95 2.58 10.11
CA THR A 277 16.37 1.29 10.53
C THR A 277 17.17 0.62 11.64
N MET A 278 18.50 0.70 11.60
CA MET A 278 19.34 0.26 12.71
C MET A 278 19.09 1.07 13.98
N SER A 279 19.02 2.40 13.86
CA SER A 279 18.87 3.30 15.00
C SER A 279 17.51 3.17 15.69
N TYR A 280 16.43 3.01 14.92
CA TYR A 280 15.07 3.08 15.44
C TYR A 280 14.32 1.75 15.43
N LEU A 281 14.62 0.86 14.48
CA LEU A 281 13.94 -0.44 14.32
C LEU A 281 14.83 -1.64 14.65
N HIS A 282 16.00 -1.40 15.25
CA HIS A 282 16.97 -2.38 15.74
C HIS A 282 17.68 -3.24 14.68
N ALA A 283 17.22 -3.26 13.44
CA ALA A 283 17.88 -3.95 12.33
C ALA A 283 17.33 -3.45 10.98
N PRO A 284 18.15 -3.49 9.91
CA PRO A 284 17.65 -3.27 8.56
C PRO A 284 16.70 -4.39 8.14
N PHE A 285 15.96 -4.15 7.07
CA PHE A 285 15.14 -5.18 6.45
C PHE A 285 15.97 -6.08 5.53
N ALA A 286 15.85 -7.40 5.69
CA ALA A 286 16.48 -8.36 4.79
C ALA A 286 15.92 -8.28 3.36
N VAL A 287 14.64 -7.95 3.25
CA VAL A 287 13.93 -7.73 1.98
C VAL A 287 13.08 -6.47 2.08
N GLN A 288 12.96 -5.72 0.98
CA GLN A 288 12.16 -4.51 0.91
C GLN A 288 11.02 -4.69 -0.08
N VAL A 289 9.81 -4.28 0.31
CA VAL A 289 8.61 -4.29 -0.55
C VAL A 289 8.27 -2.88 -1.05
N SER A 290 8.88 -1.84 -0.48
CA SER A 290 8.77 -0.46 -0.95
C SER A 290 9.68 -0.19 -2.14
N PRO A 291 9.33 0.78 -3.01
CA PRO A 291 10.18 1.19 -4.12
C PRO A 291 11.43 1.94 -3.64
N GLN A 292 12.32 2.31 -4.55
CA GLN A 292 13.46 3.17 -4.27
C GLN A 292 13.01 4.56 -3.79
N GLY A 293 13.91 5.28 -3.08
CA GLY A 293 13.70 6.65 -2.63
C GLY A 293 13.09 6.80 -1.23
N HIS A 294 12.80 5.70 -0.53
CA HIS A 294 12.30 5.71 0.85
C HIS A 294 13.46 5.66 1.86
N GLU A 295 14.34 6.64 1.78
CA GLU A 295 15.60 6.72 2.54
C GLU A 295 15.50 7.64 3.77
N GLY A 296 14.28 8.16 4.07
CA GLY A 296 14.03 9.01 5.25
C GLY A 296 14.47 10.46 5.09
N ILE A 297 14.57 10.98 3.88
CA ILE A 297 14.96 12.38 3.65
C ILE A 297 14.03 13.36 4.38
N GLY A 298 12.71 13.11 4.42
CA GLY A 298 11.76 13.95 5.15
C GLY A 298 12.05 14.02 6.65
N VAL A 299 12.46 12.90 7.26
CA VAL A 299 12.87 12.85 8.67
C VAL A 299 14.14 13.66 8.90
N GLN A 300 15.12 13.54 8.01
CA GLN A 300 16.39 14.27 8.10
C GLN A 300 16.16 15.77 7.96
N LEU A 301 15.46 16.21 6.92
CA LEU A 301 15.12 17.60 6.66
C LEU A 301 14.36 18.25 7.84
N ALA A 302 13.38 17.53 8.40
CA ALA A 302 12.61 18.02 9.53
C ALA A 302 13.48 18.14 10.80
N ARG A 303 14.31 17.13 11.09
CA ARG A 303 15.22 17.13 12.24
C ARG A 303 16.24 18.29 12.17
N ASP A 304 16.77 18.56 10.99
CA ASP A 304 17.79 19.60 10.79
C ASP A 304 17.26 21.01 11.08
N VAL A 305 15.94 21.20 11.07
CA VAL A 305 15.28 22.46 11.46
C VAL A 305 14.59 22.38 12.83
N GLY A 306 14.91 21.37 13.63
CA GLY A 306 14.47 21.24 15.02
C GLY A 306 13.09 20.65 15.23
N ALA A 307 12.55 19.91 14.26
CA ALA A 307 11.28 19.21 14.46
C ALA A 307 11.40 18.08 15.48
N ASP A 308 10.36 17.93 16.32
CA ASP A 308 10.16 16.77 17.19
C ASP A 308 9.79 15.55 16.35
N LEU A 309 10.30 14.37 16.70
CA LEU A 309 10.03 13.12 15.98
C LEU A 309 9.17 12.19 16.85
N THR A 310 8.16 11.58 16.23
CA THR A 310 7.25 10.64 16.90
C THR A 310 7.13 9.34 16.12
N GLY A 311 6.78 8.24 16.79
CA GLY A 311 6.49 6.94 16.15
C GLY A 311 7.69 6.23 15.52
N MET A 312 8.93 6.69 15.75
CA MET A 312 10.14 6.21 15.06
C MET A 312 10.44 4.71 15.28
N GLN A 313 9.91 4.11 16.35
CA GLN A 313 10.18 2.71 16.73
C GLN A 313 9.20 1.71 16.12
N ASP A 314 8.34 2.14 15.19
CA ASP A 314 7.33 1.26 14.59
C ASP A 314 7.28 1.42 13.07
N ALA A 315 6.72 0.40 12.41
CA ALA A 315 6.55 0.37 10.97
C ALA A 315 5.21 -0.30 10.61
N TRP A 316 4.79 -0.12 9.36
CA TRP A 316 3.68 -0.85 8.76
C TRP A 316 4.16 -2.23 8.35
N TRP A 317 4.33 -3.09 9.35
CA TRP A 317 4.97 -4.40 9.26
C TRP A 317 4.30 -5.32 8.24
N MET A 318 5.10 -6.19 7.60
CA MET A 318 4.62 -7.07 6.55
C MET A 318 5.52 -8.30 6.41
N PRO A 319 4.99 -9.53 6.41
CA PRO A 319 5.74 -10.69 5.90
C PRO A 319 5.90 -10.57 4.39
N ALA A 320 7.10 -10.86 3.89
CA ALA A 320 7.44 -10.74 2.49
C ALA A 320 8.23 -11.96 1.98
N VAL A 321 8.19 -12.16 0.67
CA VAL A 321 8.95 -13.21 -0.02
C VAL A 321 9.73 -12.57 -1.15
N GLN A 322 11.02 -12.86 -1.24
CA GLN A 322 11.84 -12.47 -2.38
C GLN A 322 11.80 -13.57 -3.45
N LEU A 323 11.43 -13.21 -4.66
CA LEU A 323 11.38 -14.14 -5.78
C LEU A 323 12.64 -13.98 -6.65
N PRO A 324 13.48 -15.02 -6.75
CA PRO A 324 14.69 -14.96 -7.56
C PRO A 324 14.39 -14.67 -9.04
N GLY A 325 15.25 -13.87 -9.66
CA GLY A 325 15.13 -13.50 -11.07
C GLY A 325 14.08 -12.43 -11.37
N GLU A 326 13.30 -11.98 -10.39
CA GLU A 326 12.38 -10.85 -10.55
C GLU A 326 13.01 -9.57 -9.99
N THR A 327 12.92 -8.48 -10.73
CA THR A 327 13.45 -7.18 -10.32
C THR A 327 12.41 -6.08 -10.42
N LEU A 328 12.52 -5.09 -9.54
CA LEU A 328 11.82 -3.81 -9.61
C LEU A 328 12.87 -2.70 -9.54
N GLU A 329 12.90 -1.84 -10.54
CA GLU A 329 13.83 -0.69 -10.57
C GLU A 329 15.30 -1.10 -10.32
N GLY A 330 15.70 -2.22 -10.92
CA GLY A 330 17.08 -2.74 -10.79
C GLY A 330 17.40 -3.47 -9.48
N ARG A 331 16.45 -3.57 -8.54
CA ARG A 331 16.60 -4.35 -7.29
C ARG A 331 15.80 -5.66 -7.34
N PRO A 332 16.20 -6.70 -6.61
CA PRO A 332 15.39 -7.91 -6.46
C PRO A 332 13.98 -7.57 -5.96
N LEU A 333 12.97 -8.07 -6.66
CA LEU A 333 11.57 -7.84 -6.30
C LEU A 333 11.19 -8.66 -5.07
N SER A 334 10.69 -7.97 -4.04
CA SER A 334 10.06 -8.61 -2.89
C SER A 334 8.55 -8.47 -2.98
N ARG A 335 7.85 -9.55 -2.65
CA ARG A 335 6.40 -9.62 -2.69
C ARG A 335 5.79 -9.65 -1.32
N VAL A 336 4.74 -8.90 -1.16
CA VAL A 336 3.90 -8.97 0.03
C VAL A 336 3.26 -10.36 0.15
N PHE A 337 3.34 -10.96 1.34
CA PHE A 337 2.82 -12.30 1.61
C PHE A 337 1.47 -12.20 2.32
N LEU A 338 0.40 -12.10 1.55
CA LEU A 338 -0.93 -11.75 2.06
C LEU A 338 -1.77 -12.95 2.48
N GLY A 339 -2.40 -13.61 1.55
CA GLY A 339 -3.43 -14.60 1.79
C GLY A 339 -2.97 -16.04 1.66
N GLU A 340 -1.87 -16.28 0.95
CA GLU A 340 -1.31 -17.61 0.71
C GLU A 340 -0.97 -18.32 2.02
N ARG A 341 -0.47 -17.58 3.02
CA ARG A 341 -0.15 -18.10 4.36
C ARG A 341 -1.37 -18.50 5.19
N ALA A 342 -2.55 -17.97 4.85
CA ALA A 342 -3.81 -18.30 5.54
C ALA A 342 -4.52 -19.54 4.97
N LEU A 343 -3.97 -20.18 3.93
CA LEU A 343 -4.62 -21.33 3.28
C LEU A 343 -4.41 -22.60 4.10
N PRO A 344 -5.37 -23.55 4.08
CA PRO A 344 -5.25 -24.82 4.79
C PRO A 344 -4.08 -25.68 4.26
N HIS A 345 -3.62 -26.62 5.05
CA HIS A 345 -2.49 -27.51 4.77
C HIS A 345 -1.12 -26.79 4.77
N SER A 346 -1.00 -25.71 5.55
CA SER A 346 0.25 -24.97 5.74
C SER A 346 0.39 -24.42 7.16
N ILE A 347 1.63 -24.24 7.60
CA ILE A 347 2.04 -23.53 8.83
C ILE A 347 3.27 -22.69 8.55
N MET A 348 3.53 -21.68 9.39
CA MET A 348 4.82 -20.98 9.41
C MET A 348 5.62 -21.41 10.64
N VAL A 349 6.90 -21.68 10.42
CA VAL A 349 7.84 -22.06 11.50
C VAL A 349 9.10 -21.20 11.45
N ASN A 350 9.71 -20.97 12.61
CA ASN A 350 11.02 -20.35 12.77
C ASN A 350 12.15 -21.40 12.63
N HIS A 351 13.40 -21.01 12.88
CA HIS A 351 14.56 -21.90 12.81
C HIS A 351 14.50 -23.06 13.81
N GLN A 352 13.79 -22.92 14.94
CA GLN A 352 13.57 -23.99 15.90
C GLN A 352 12.48 -24.97 15.47
N GLY A 353 11.92 -24.83 14.26
CA GLY A 353 10.82 -25.65 13.78
C GLY A 353 9.49 -25.38 14.51
N GLU A 354 9.37 -24.26 15.20
CA GLU A 354 8.22 -23.94 16.02
C GLU A 354 7.32 -22.90 15.35
N ARG A 355 6.00 -23.12 15.41
CA ARG A 355 5.01 -22.08 15.09
C ARG A 355 5.08 -21.00 16.15
N PHE A 356 4.97 -19.76 15.74
CA PHE A 356 5.10 -18.58 16.61
C PHE A 356 3.87 -17.64 16.56
N ALA A 357 2.94 -17.86 15.64
CA ALA A 357 1.74 -17.03 15.48
C ALA A 357 0.61 -17.77 14.75
N ASN A 358 -0.56 -17.16 14.72
CA ASN A 358 -1.62 -17.46 13.78
C ASN A 358 -1.24 -16.95 12.38
N GLU A 359 -1.04 -17.85 11.44
CA GLU A 359 -0.62 -17.49 10.08
C GLU A 359 -1.67 -16.69 9.30
N ALA A 360 -2.92 -16.72 9.73
CA ALA A 360 -4.01 -15.96 9.11
C ALA A 360 -4.20 -14.55 9.69
N LEU A 361 -3.44 -14.14 10.71
CA LEU A 361 -3.46 -12.77 11.24
C LEU A 361 -3.33 -11.73 10.12
N PRO A 362 -3.84 -10.50 10.31
CA PRO A 362 -3.45 -9.36 9.49
C PRO A 362 -1.92 -9.26 9.35
N TYR A 363 -1.48 -8.85 8.20
CA TYR A 363 -0.05 -8.87 7.88
C TYR A 363 0.78 -7.95 8.77
N ASP A 364 0.21 -6.80 9.20
CA ASP A 364 0.86 -5.87 10.13
C ASP A 364 1.14 -6.51 11.47
N GLN A 365 0.19 -7.28 12.01
CA GLN A 365 0.36 -7.99 13.27
C GLN A 365 1.36 -9.13 13.14
N LEU A 366 1.24 -9.95 12.09
CA LEU A 366 2.19 -11.03 11.86
C LEU A 366 3.61 -10.50 11.62
N GLY A 367 3.76 -9.47 10.79
CA GLY A 367 5.05 -8.83 10.55
C GLY A 367 5.67 -8.25 11.83
N LYS A 368 4.84 -7.68 12.72
CA LYS A 368 5.28 -7.20 14.04
C LYS A 368 5.79 -8.33 14.92
N ILE A 369 5.06 -9.45 15.03
CA ILE A 369 5.50 -10.65 15.76
C ILE A 369 6.82 -11.19 15.18
N MET A 370 7.00 -11.16 13.87
CA MET A 370 8.25 -11.57 13.25
C MET A 370 9.45 -10.68 13.63
N ARG A 371 9.20 -9.41 13.97
CA ARG A 371 10.23 -8.43 14.37
C ARG A 371 10.39 -8.29 15.88
N GLU A 372 9.66 -9.05 16.68
CA GLU A 372 9.82 -9.05 18.12
C GLU A 372 11.22 -9.53 18.53
N VAL A 373 11.85 -8.74 19.40
CA VAL A 373 13.17 -9.07 19.96
C VAL A 373 12.96 -9.96 21.18
N ASP A 374 13.57 -11.13 21.19
CA ASP A 374 13.65 -11.96 22.39
C ASP A 374 14.54 -11.27 23.44
N PRO A 375 14.00 -10.87 24.59
CA PRO A 375 14.75 -10.14 25.60
C PRO A 375 15.90 -10.94 26.25
N LYS A 376 15.92 -12.27 26.11
CA LYS A 376 16.98 -13.13 26.65
C LYS A 376 18.19 -13.20 25.72
N THR A 377 17.95 -13.22 24.42
CA THR A 377 19.00 -13.41 23.40
C THR A 377 19.36 -12.11 22.69
N GLY A 378 18.50 -11.10 22.72
CA GLY A 378 18.65 -9.87 21.94
C GLY A 378 18.45 -10.09 20.44
N THR A 379 17.96 -11.25 20.01
CA THR A 379 17.74 -11.60 18.60
C THR A 379 16.27 -11.53 18.24
N MET A 380 15.97 -11.56 16.94
CA MET A 380 14.61 -11.65 16.39
C MET A 380 14.40 -13.08 15.82
N PRO A 381 14.00 -14.06 16.62
CA PRO A 381 14.00 -15.47 16.22
C PRO A 381 13.03 -15.79 15.07
N ASN A 382 12.03 -14.93 14.86
CA ASN A 382 10.99 -15.11 13.86
C ASN A 382 11.17 -14.20 12.62
N ALA A 383 12.24 -13.37 12.56
CA ALA A 383 12.42 -12.41 11.46
C ALA A 383 12.57 -13.11 10.11
N THR A 384 13.20 -14.27 10.11
CA THR A 384 13.18 -15.25 9.01
C THR A 384 12.36 -16.46 9.43
N ALA A 385 11.41 -16.85 8.61
CA ALA A 385 10.52 -17.98 8.84
C ALA A 385 10.36 -18.81 7.56
N TRP A 386 9.74 -19.97 7.68
CA TRP A 386 9.44 -20.85 6.57
C TRP A 386 7.95 -21.18 6.55
N LEU A 387 7.28 -20.96 5.41
CA LEU A 387 5.97 -21.54 5.16
C LEU A 387 6.19 -23.02 4.78
N ILE A 388 5.76 -23.93 5.64
CA ILE A 388 5.75 -25.37 5.38
C ILE A 388 4.36 -25.76 4.90
N PHE A 389 4.28 -26.50 3.80
CA PHE A 389 3.00 -26.95 3.25
C PHE A 389 3.14 -28.31 2.56
N ASP A 390 2.02 -28.99 2.37
CA ASP A 390 1.99 -30.32 1.78
C ASP A 390 1.44 -30.34 0.34
N HIS A 391 1.37 -31.53 -0.26
CA HIS A 391 0.88 -31.71 -1.62
C HIS A 391 -0.59 -31.32 -1.81
N ASN A 392 -1.41 -31.38 -0.75
CA ASN A 392 -2.79 -30.90 -0.82
C ASN A 392 -2.85 -29.38 -1.05
N TYR A 393 -1.96 -28.62 -0.37
CA TYR A 393 -1.85 -27.18 -0.62
C TYR A 393 -1.41 -26.93 -2.06
N TRP A 394 -0.32 -27.57 -2.50
CA TRP A 394 0.27 -27.37 -3.82
C TRP A 394 -0.72 -27.60 -4.97
N THR A 395 -1.48 -28.69 -4.88
CA THR A 395 -2.42 -29.10 -5.92
C THR A 395 -3.75 -28.34 -5.90
N LYS A 396 -4.10 -27.71 -4.76
CA LYS A 396 -5.38 -26.99 -4.62
C LYS A 396 -5.27 -25.49 -4.86
N PHE A 397 -4.15 -24.86 -4.49
CA PHE A 397 -4.08 -23.41 -4.40
C PHE A 397 -3.02 -22.78 -5.31
N GLY A 398 -1.86 -23.40 -5.49
CA GLY A 398 -0.69 -22.76 -6.09
C GLY A 398 -0.14 -21.63 -5.20
N ILE A 399 0.88 -20.92 -5.65
CA ILE A 399 1.50 -19.82 -4.90
C ILE A 399 2.18 -18.83 -5.85
N PHE A 400 2.08 -17.53 -5.61
CA PHE A 400 2.73 -16.46 -6.40
C PHE A 400 2.63 -16.64 -7.93
N GLY A 401 1.44 -16.97 -8.42
CA GLY A 401 1.17 -17.14 -9.84
C GLY A 401 1.55 -18.49 -10.42
N ILE A 402 2.06 -19.39 -9.60
CA ILE A 402 2.17 -20.79 -9.98
C ILE A 402 0.77 -21.39 -9.90
N ILE A 403 0.32 -21.98 -10.98
CA ILE A 403 -0.97 -22.65 -11.03
C ILE A 403 -0.98 -23.89 -10.11
N PRO A 404 -2.13 -24.25 -9.54
CA PRO A 404 -2.27 -25.47 -8.74
C PRO A 404 -1.70 -26.70 -9.45
N GLY A 405 -0.77 -27.41 -8.78
CA GLY A 405 -0.10 -28.58 -9.32
C GLY A 405 0.92 -28.30 -10.44
N GLY A 406 1.28 -27.03 -10.65
CA GLY A 406 2.28 -26.64 -11.65
C GLY A 406 3.72 -27.10 -11.32
N PRO A 407 4.70 -26.75 -12.18
CA PRO A 407 6.10 -27.04 -11.90
C PRO A 407 6.58 -26.31 -10.63
N VAL A 408 7.35 -27.01 -9.80
CA VAL A 408 7.95 -26.43 -8.58
C VAL A 408 9.17 -25.61 -8.98
N PRO A 409 9.22 -24.30 -8.70
CA PRO A 409 10.38 -23.47 -8.98
C PRO A 409 11.50 -23.75 -7.97
N GLU A 410 12.75 -23.44 -8.33
CA GLU A 410 13.94 -23.71 -7.51
C GLU A 410 13.92 -23.02 -6.14
N TYR A 411 13.24 -21.90 -5.98
CA TYR A 411 13.13 -21.19 -4.70
C TYR A 411 12.11 -21.80 -3.73
N ILE A 412 11.37 -22.84 -4.14
CA ILE A 412 10.52 -23.66 -3.27
C ILE A 412 11.21 -25.01 -3.05
N HIS A 413 11.66 -25.24 -1.83
CA HIS A 413 12.25 -26.52 -1.44
C HIS A 413 11.17 -27.61 -1.47
N ARG A 414 11.55 -28.81 -1.87
CA ARG A 414 10.67 -29.98 -1.94
C ARG A 414 11.38 -31.22 -1.43
N ALA A 415 10.70 -31.98 -0.59
CA ALA A 415 11.20 -33.25 -0.07
C ALA A 415 10.05 -34.25 0.12
N ASP A 416 10.36 -35.54 0.16
CA ASP A 416 9.37 -36.59 0.37
C ASP A 416 9.05 -36.79 1.86
N THR A 417 9.93 -36.33 2.76
CA THR A 417 9.70 -36.33 4.21
C THR A 417 9.93 -34.96 4.82
N LEU A 418 9.33 -34.71 6.00
CA LEU A 418 9.55 -33.47 6.76
C LEU A 418 10.99 -33.39 7.31
N ALA A 419 11.62 -34.51 7.63
CA ALA A 419 13.01 -34.57 8.09
C ALA A 419 13.99 -34.12 6.99
N GLU A 420 13.83 -34.63 5.77
CA GLU A 420 14.62 -34.20 4.61
C GLU A 420 14.37 -32.69 4.31
N LEU A 421 13.13 -32.24 4.42
CA LEU A 421 12.79 -30.82 4.20
C LEU A 421 13.48 -29.93 5.25
N ALA A 422 13.43 -30.33 6.54
CA ALA A 422 14.09 -29.62 7.63
C ALA A 422 15.61 -29.49 7.39
N ALA A 423 16.24 -30.56 6.96
CA ALA A 423 17.67 -30.58 6.63
C ALA A 423 18.00 -29.63 5.44
N GLN A 424 17.15 -29.59 4.39
CA GLN A 424 17.37 -28.72 3.22
C GLN A 424 17.30 -27.23 3.59
N ILE A 425 16.42 -26.85 4.54
CA ILE A 425 16.16 -25.45 4.89
C ILE A 425 16.86 -24.99 6.19
N GLY A 426 17.61 -25.88 6.85
CA GLY A 426 18.35 -25.55 8.07
C GLY A 426 17.46 -25.28 9.29
N VAL A 427 16.31 -25.94 9.38
CA VAL A 427 15.36 -25.88 10.50
C VAL A 427 15.58 -27.07 11.42
N ASP A 428 15.39 -26.89 12.73
CA ASP A 428 15.46 -28.01 13.70
C ASP A 428 14.42 -29.07 13.36
N GLU A 429 14.91 -30.27 13.00
CA GLU A 429 14.08 -31.39 12.60
C GLU A 429 13.12 -31.82 13.71
N VAL A 430 13.65 -31.98 14.94
CA VAL A 430 12.86 -32.45 16.09
C VAL A 430 11.75 -31.45 16.40
N GLY A 431 12.05 -30.15 16.35
CA GLY A 431 11.07 -29.08 16.53
C GLY A 431 9.98 -29.09 15.46
N LEU A 432 10.38 -29.25 14.18
CA LEU A 432 9.43 -29.31 13.06
C LEU A 432 8.49 -30.51 13.17
N LEU A 433 9.03 -31.70 13.40
CA LEU A 433 8.23 -32.92 13.54
C LEU A 433 7.24 -32.79 14.71
N ARG A 434 7.70 -32.36 15.89
CA ARG A 434 6.87 -32.12 17.07
C ARG A 434 5.75 -31.10 16.78
N THR A 435 6.07 -30.04 16.04
CA THR A 435 5.10 -29.01 15.67
C THR A 435 4.00 -29.55 14.77
N VAL A 436 4.37 -30.32 13.74
CA VAL A 436 3.39 -30.92 12.80
C VAL A 436 2.56 -32.00 13.50
N ASP A 437 3.15 -32.84 14.33
CA ASP A 437 2.45 -33.90 15.09
C ASP A 437 1.40 -33.30 16.04
N ARG A 438 1.70 -32.17 16.66
CA ARG A 438 0.77 -31.46 17.54
C ARG A 438 -0.33 -30.73 16.76
N PHE A 439 0.00 -30.17 15.59
CA PHE A 439 -0.93 -29.39 14.77
C PHE A 439 -1.97 -30.28 14.06
N ASN A 440 -1.54 -31.38 13.46
CA ASN A 440 -2.34 -32.19 12.53
C ASN A 440 -3.65 -32.73 13.12
N PRO A 441 -3.71 -33.31 14.34
CA PRO A 441 -4.95 -33.83 14.91
C PRO A 441 -6.00 -32.75 15.11
N GLU A 442 -5.61 -31.57 15.57
CA GLU A 442 -6.54 -30.47 15.82
C GLU A 442 -6.95 -29.76 14.54
N ALA A 443 -6.03 -29.56 13.61
CA ALA A 443 -6.33 -29.02 12.28
C ALA A 443 -7.29 -29.92 11.50
N GLY A 444 -7.16 -31.24 11.62
CA GLY A 444 -8.10 -32.21 11.05
C GLY A 444 -9.53 -32.11 11.63
N ARG A 445 -9.66 -31.59 12.85
CA ARG A 445 -10.96 -31.29 13.50
C ARG A 445 -11.44 -29.85 13.25
N GLY A 446 -10.69 -29.07 12.47
CA GLY A 446 -11.00 -27.66 12.19
C GLY A 446 -10.74 -26.73 13.37
N ARG A 447 -9.77 -27.03 14.24
CA ARG A 447 -9.41 -26.24 15.43
C ARG A 447 -7.92 -25.95 15.47
N ASP A 448 -7.54 -24.83 16.07
CA ASP A 448 -6.17 -24.47 16.43
C ASP A 448 -6.13 -23.92 17.86
N PRO A 449 -5.96 -24.78 18.88
CA PRO A 449 -5.99 -24.35 20.29
C PRO A 449 -4.77 -23.52 20.71
N HIS A 450 -3.72 -23.45 19.89
CA HIS A 450 -2.50 -22.73 20.23
C HIS A 450 -2.50 -21.27 19.79
N PHE A 451 -3.04 -20.98 18.61
CA PHE A 451 -3.03 -19.62 18.05
C PHE A 451 -4.41 -19.17 17.56
N ASP A 452 -5.46 -19.95 17.80
CA ASP A 452 -6.85 -19.67 17.41
C ASP A 452 -7.03 -19.31 15.92
N ARG A 453 -6.22 -19.91 15.03
CA ARG A 453 -6.33 -19.68 13.59
C ARG A 453 -7.74 -20.02 13.09
N GLY A 454 -8.35 -19.06 12.37
CA GLY A 454 -9.75 -19.13 11.97
C GLY A 454 -10.73 -18.57 13.01
N GLY A 455 -10.26 -18.03 14.13
CA GLY A 455 -11.06 -17.42 15.18
C GLY A 455 -11.79 -16.18 14.74
N THR A 456 -11.12 -15.33 13.98
CA THR A 456 -11.67 -14.04 13.54
C THR A 456 -12.35 -14.13 12.17
N LEU A 457 -13.14 -13.10 11.84
CA LEU A 457 -13.70 -12.95 10.49
C LEU A 457 -12.60 -12.74 9.46
N PHE A 458 -11.57 -11.94 9.81
CA PHE A 458 -10.44 -11.65 8.93
C PHE A 458 -9.68 -12.93 8.55
N ASP A 459 -9.36 -13.79 9.52
CA ASP A 459 -8.69 -15.08 9.27
C ASP A 459 -9.42 -15.89 8.20
N ARG A 460 -10.75 -16.06 8.40
CA ARG A 460 -11.59 -16.86 7.51
C ARG A 460 -11.78 -16.23 6.15
N TYR A 461 -11.71 -14.91 6.07
CA TYR A 461 -11.89 -14.18 4.82
C TYR A 461 -10.85 -14.62 3.79
N PHE A 462 -9.58 -14.57 4.10
CA PHE A 462 -8.53 -14.99 3.17
C PHE A 462 -8.60 -16.47 2.83
N GLY A 463 -8.70 -17.33 3.82
CA GLY A 463 -8.75 -18.79 3.59
C GLY A 463 -9.92 -19.27 2.75
N ALA A 464 -11.03 -18.51 2.72
CA ALA A 464 -12.20 -18.86 1.93
C ALA A 464 -12.32 -18.06 0.62
N PHE A 465 -11.75 -16.88 0.57
CA PHE A 465 -11.74 -16.02 -0.60
C PHE A 465 -10.95 -16.66 -1.75
N TYR A 466 -9.74 -17.12 -1.48
CA TYR A 466 -8.85 -17.77 -2.43
C TYR A 466 -9.47 -19.02 -3.10
N PRO A 467 -9.96 -20.03 -2.35
CA PRO A 467 -10.55 -21.22 -2.97
C PRO A 467 -11.83 -20.98 -3.76
N ARG A 468 -12.65 -20.01 -3.35
CA ARG A 468 -13.91 -19.69 -4.06
C ARG A 468 -13.69 -18.96 -5.36
N LEU A 469 -12.65 -18.15 -5.42
CA LEU A 469 -12.26 -17.48 -6.65
C LEU A 469 -11.60 -18.47 -7.62
N SER A 470 -10.76 -19.39 -7.11
CA SER A 470 -10.20 -20.47 -7.94
C SER A 470 -11.28 -21.37 -8.53
N LYS A 471 -12.36 -21.66 -7.79
CA LYS A 471 -13.52 -22.44 -8.31
C LYS A 471 -14.37 -21.72 -9.36
N ARG A 472 -14.28 -20.38 -9.42
CA ARG A 472 -14.97 -19.55 -10.44
C ARG A 472 -14.00 -18.96 -11.46
N SER A 473 -12.70 -19.26 -11.33
CA SER A 473 -11.73 -18.94 -12.35
C SER A 473 -12.05 -19.72 -13.64
N PRO A 474 -11.63 -19.25 -14.81
CA PRO A 474 -11.69 -20.03 -16.03
C PRO A 474 -11.11 -21.44 -15.87
N ASP A 475 -10.17 -21.61 -14.91
CA ASP A 475 -9.52 -22.87 -14.57
C ASP A 475 -10.48 -23.88 -13.92
N ALA A 476 -11.43 -23.42 -13.11
CA ALA A 476 -12.44 -24.28 -12.50
C ALA A 476 -13.67 -24.48 -13.40
N LEU A 477 -13.99 -23.48 -14.22
CA LEU A 477 -15.05 -23.59 -15.24
C LEU A 477 -14.63 -24.49 -16.40
N PHE A 478 -13.31 -24.57 -16.65
CA PHE A 478 -12.73 -25.38 -17.73
C PHE A 478 -11.52 -26.18 -17.22
N PRO A 479 -11.70 -27.15 -16.31
CA PRO A 479 -10.58 -27.88 -15.69
C PRO A 479 -9.74 -28.70 -16.67
N ALA A 480 -10.27 -29.02 -17.85
CA ALA A 480 -9.54 -29.70 -18.93
C ALA A 480 -8.85 -28.72 -19.90
N ALA A 481 -8.99 -27.40 -19.71
CA ALA A 481 -8.38 -26.44 -20.61
C ALA A 481 -6.88 -26.30 -20.31
N THR A 482 -6.04 -26.47 -21.34
CA THR A 482 -4.59 -26.24 -21.25
C THR A 482 -4.30 -24.77 -20.93
N ALA A 483 -3.12 -24.48 -20.35
CA ALA A 483 -2.67 -23.11 -20.08
C ALA A 483 -2.78 -22.20 -21.34
N LYS A 484 -2.65 -22.79 -22.52
CA LYS A 484 -2.81 -22.11 -23.83
C LYS A 484 -4.27 -21.71 -24.09
N ALA A 485 -5.24 -22.57 -23.79
CA ALA A 485 -6.68 -22.28 -23.93
C ALA A 485 -7.12 -21.22 -22.91
N ARG A 486 -6.59 -21.24 -21.68
CA ARG A 486 -6.83 -20.25 -20.62
C ARG A 486 -6.33 -18.87 -21.04
N MET A 487 -5.14 -18.81 -21.65
CA MET A 487 -4.58 -17.56 -22.19
C MET A 487 -5.40 -17.02 -23.37
N VAL A 488 -6.00 -17.91 -24.19
CA VAL A 488 -6.90 -17.52 -25.28
C VAL A 488 -8.21 -16.94 -24.73
N ILE A 489 -8.78 -17.53 -23.69
CA ILE A 489 -10.00 -17.02 -23.02
C ILE A 489 -9.70 -15.65 -22.34
N ALA A 490 -8.57 -15.50 -21.65
CA ALA A 490 -8.16 -14.23 -21.07
C ALA A 490 -7.94 -13.17 -22.15
N LYS A 491 -7.31 -13.52 -23.26
CA LYS A 491 -7.14 -12.63 -24.42
C LYS A 491 -8.46 -12.27 -25.11
N ALA A 492 -9.46 -13.13 -25.08
CA ALA A 492 -10.77 -12.86 -25.69
C ALA A 492 -11.67 -12.01 -24.77
N ILE A 493 -11.67 -12.27 -23.45
CA ILE A 493 -12.51 -11.57 -22.48
C ILE A 493 -11.84 -10.25 -22.02
N GLY A 494 -10.53 -10.22 -21.86
CA GLY A 494 -9.78 -9.06 -21.42
C GLY A 494 -10.10 -7.78 -22.22
N PRO A 495 -10.07 -7.79 -23.56
CA PRO A 495 -10.44 -6.63 -24.37
C PRO A 495 -11.88 -6.17 -24.20
N ILE A 496 -12.82 -7.08 -23.94
CA ILE A 496 -14.23 -6.73 -23.74
C ILE A 496 -14.41 -6.03 -22.38
N VAL A 497 -13.83 -6.58 -21.32
CA VAL A 497 -13.88 -5.99 -19.97
C VAL A 497 -13.09 -4.68 -19.95
N SER A 498 -11.95 -4.61 -20.60
CA SER A 498 -11.14 -3.40 -20.77
C SER A 498 -11.93 -2.30 -21.50
N LYS A 499 -12.63 -2.62 -22.59
CA LYS A 499 -13.50 -1.66 -23.31
C LYS A 499 -14.67 -1.18 -22.46
N LEU A 500 -15.28 -2.05 -21.65
CA LEU A 500 -16.35 -1.67 -20.72
C LEU A 500 -15.80 -0.78 -19.59
N ALA A 501 -14.66 -1.13 -19.03
CA ALA A 501 -13.99 -0.33 -18.02
C ALA A 501 -13.55 1.04 -18.56
N ALA A 502 -12.97 1.09 -19.77
CA ALA A 502 -12.60 2.32 -20.44
C ALA A 502 -13.81 3.22 -20.75
N ARG A 503 -14.93 2.62 -21.16
CA ARG A 503 -16.18 3.38 -21.39
C ARG A 503 -16.74 3.97 -20.09
N ALA A 504 -16.65 3.24 -18.99
CA ALA A 504 -17.09 3.70 -17.67
C ALA A 504 -16.17 4.83 -17.15
N ALA A 505 -14.85 4.68 -17.31
CA ALA A 505 -13.87 5.71 -16.98
C ALA A 505 -14.07 7.00 -17.80
N LYS A 506 -14.24 6.87 -19.14
CA LYS A 506 -14.47 8.02 -20.03
C LYS A 506 -15.77 8.79 -19.76
N LYS A 507 -16.80 8.14 -19.19
CA LYS A 507 -18.07 8.82 -18.86
C LYS A 507 -17.99 9.67 -17.60
N ASN A 508 -16.93 9.54 -16.83
CA ASN A 508 -16.79 10.16 -15.50
C ASN A 508 -18.05 9.98 -14.62
N ASP A 509 -18.57 8.75 -14.61
CA ASP A 509 -19.76 8.35 -13.86
C ASP A 509 -19.40 7.31 -12.77
N PRO A 510 -18.90 7.76 -11.61
CA PRO A 510 -18.51 6.86 -10.52
C PRO A 510 -19.68 6.05 -9.96
N GLU A 511 -20.91 6.58 -9.97
CA GLU A 511 -22.10 5.87 -9.47
C GLU A 511 -22.53 4.76 -10.43
N GLY A 512 -22.55 5.03 -11.72
CA GLY A 512 -22.81 4.02 -12.74
C GLY A 512 -21.78 2.90 -12.70
N LEU A 513 -20.50 3.25 -12.52
CA LEU A 513 -19.43 2.28 -12.35
C LEU A 513 -19.65 1.41 -11.10
N ARG A 514 -19.95 2.03 -9.94
CA ARG A 514 -20.24 1.31 -8.69
C ARG A 514 -21.39 0.33 -8.87
N SER A 515 -22.46 0.76 -9.51
CA SER A 515 -23.64 -0.10 -9.73
C SER A 515 -23.32 -1.34 -10.60
N LEU A 516 -22.41 -1.20 -11.56
CA LEU A 516 -21.98 -2.30 -12.43
C LEU A 516 -21.04 -3.29 -11.74
N VAL A 517 -20.19 -2.83 -10.84
CA VAL A 517 -19.07 -3.62 -10.29
C VAL A 517 -19.38 -4.16 -8.90
N VAL A 518 -20.01 -3.36 -8.02
CA VAL A 518 -20.18 -3.72 -6.61
C VAL A 518 -21.16 -4.86 -6.42
N GLY A 519 -22.27 -4.88 -7.16
CA GLY A 519 -23.26 -5.96 -7.07
C GLY A 519 -22.68 -7.35 -7.37
N PRO A 520 -22.01 -7.56 -8.51
CA PRO A 520 -21.32 -8.80 -8.83
C PRO A 520 -20.25 -9.21 -7.81
N ILE A 521 -19.37 -8.27 -7.40
CA ILE A 521 -18.33 -8.53 -6.40
C ILE A 521 -18.97 -8.94 -5.06
N THR A 522 -19.99 -8.24 -4.61
CA THR A 522 -20.71 -8.53 -3.37
C THR A 522 -21.31 -9.94 -3.37
N LYS A 523 -21.88 -10.38 -4.49
CA LYS A 523 -22.41 -11.76 -4.62
C LYS A 523 -21.34 -12.83 -4.48
N ILE A 524 -20.10 -12.53 -4.87
CA ILE A 524 -18.96 -13.44 -4.71
C ILE A 524 -18.42 -13.41 -3.28
N VAL A 525 -18.27 -12.21 -2.70
CA VAL A 525 -17.59 -12.00 -1.42
C VAL A 525 -18.50 -12.30 -0.21
N ARG A 526 -19.78 -11.93 -0.26
CA ARG A 526 -20.72 -12.14 0.86
C ARG A 526 -20.74 -13.55 1.44
N PRO A 527 -20.74 -14.64 0.64
CA PRO A 527 -20.64 -16.00 1.18
C PRO A 527 -19.31 -16.29 1.90
N VAL A 528 -18.22 -15.56 1.55
CA VAL A 528 -16.91 -15.72 2.19
C VAL A 528 -16.96 -15.28 3.64
N LEU A 529 -17.71 -14.22 3.95
CA LEU A 529 -17.89 -13.71 5.30
C LEU A 529 -18.54 -14.71 6.28
N ARG A 530 -19.16 -15.78 5.75
CA ARG A 530 -19.81 -16.85 6.52
C ARG A 530 -19.02 -18.15 6.51
N SER A 531 -17.74 -18.10 6.14
CA SER A 531 -16.92 -19.31 6.04
C SER A 531 -16.59 -19.89 7.41
N PRO A 532 -16.54 -21.23 7.55
CA PRO A 532 -16.21 -21.87 8.81
C PRO A 532 -14.72 -21.74 9.15
N ARG A 533 -14.35 -22.00 10.41
CA ARG A 533 -12.93 -22.03 10.86
C ARG A 533 -12.08 -22.99 10.03
N SER A 534 -12.64 -24.13 9.62
CA SER A 534 -11.97 -25.12 8.78
C SER A 534 -11.55 -24.60 7.40
N SER A 535 -11.99 -23.39 6.99
CA SER A 535 -11.56 -22.82 5.71
C SER A 535 -10.07 -22.42 5.67
N VAL A 536 -9.43 -22.29 6.83
CA VAL A 536 -8.00 -21.94 6.99
C VAL A 536 -7.19 -23.07 7.64
N LEU A 537 -7.79 -24.21 7.92
CA LEU A 537 -7.18 -25.32 8.64
C LEU A 537 -7.21 -26.60 7.80
N GLY A 538 -6.13 -27.35 7.86
CA GLY A 538 -5.99 -28.66 7.24
C GLY A 538 -4.67 -29.30 7.69
N PRO A 539 -4.66 -30.63 7.93
CA PRO A 539 -3.43 -31.31 8.35
C PRO A 539 -2.37 -31.28 7.25
N ILE A 540 -1.11 -31.28 7.64
CA ILE A 540 0.07 -31.37 6.78
C ILE A 540 0.56 -32.82 6.83
N ASN A 541 -0.01 -33.67 5.97
CA ASN A 541 0.21 -35.11 6.05
C ASN A 541 0.28 -35.81 4.69
N THR A 542 0.33 -35.07 3.60
CA THR A 542 0.36 -35.64 2.25
C THR A 542 1.67 -35.25 1.54
N PRO A 543 2.63 -36.17 1.42
CA PRO A 543 3.88 -35.89 0.71
C PRO A 543 3.64 -35.68 -0.82
N PRO A 544 4.57 -35.03 -1.53
CA PRO A 544 5.75 -34.38 -1.00
C PRO A 544 5.41 -33.11 -0.21
N TYR A 545 6.36 -32.70 0.66
CA TYR A 545 6.31 -31.49 1.45
C TYR A 545 7.12 -30.39 0.79
N TYR A 546 6.77 -29.14 1.09
CA TYR A 546 7.37 -27.98 0.47
C TYR A 546 7.68 -26.91 1.52
N ALA A 547 8.69 -26.09 1.24
CA ALA A 547 9.03 -24.93 2.07
C ALA A 547 9.32 -23.70 1.22
N LEU A 548 8.82 -22.56 1.69
CA LEU A 548 9.06 -21.25 1.11
C LEU A 548 9.58 -20.30 2.18
N LYS A 549 10.71 -19.64 1.92
CA LYS A 549 11.30 -18.67 2.83
C LYS A 549 10.47 -17.39 2.92
N VAL A 550 10.22 -16.92 4.14
CA VAL A 550 9.45 -15.70 4.45
C VAL A 550 10.30 -14.81 5.33
N GLU A 551 10.40 -13.53 4.98
CA GLU A 551 11.16 -12.54 5.73
C GLU A 551 10.23 -11.46 6.30
N ALA A 552 10.61 -10.92 7.45
CA ALA A 552 9.94 -9.74 7.97
C ALA A 552 10.34 -8.50 7.17
N SER A 553 9.35 -7.71 6.76
CA SER A 553 9.50 -6.46 6.01
C SER A 553 8.49 -5.42 6.49
N ALA A 554 8.39 -4.29 5.78
CA ALA A 554 7.41 -3.25 6.03
C ALA A 554 6.94 -2.59 4.73
N LEU A 555 5.67 -2.14 4.72
CA LEU A 555 5.11 -1.31 3.64
C LEU A 555 5.58 0.14 3.71
N GLY A 556 6.19 0.53 4.83
CA GLY A 556 6.69 1.85 5.15
C GLY A 556 6.89 2.00 6.66
N THR A 557 7.42 3.13 7.09
CA THR A 557 7.60 3.43 8.51
C THR A 557 6.46 4.29 9.07
N VAL A 558 6.25 4.22 10.39
CA VAL A 558 5.24 5.00 11.12
C VAL A 558 5.77 6.37 11.51
N GLY A 559 7.09 6.43 11.75
CA GLY A 559 7.76 7.57 12.35
C GLY A 559 8.09 8.70 11.39
N GLY A 560 8.06 9.92 11.93
CA GLY A 560 8.42 11.15 11.24
C GLY A 560 8.25 12.36 12.16
N PRO A 561 8.40 13.60 11.63
CA PRO A 561 8.09 14.82 12.37
C PRO A 561 6.69 14.78 12.94
N LYS A 562 6.57 15.14 14.21
CA LYS A 562 5.29 15.33 14.88
C LYS A 562 4.56 16.50 14.23
N THR A 563 3.26 16.31 13.99
CA THR A 563 2.42 17.35 13.39
C THR A 563 1.20 17.65 14.27
N ASP A 564 0.60 18.82 14.06
CA ASP A 564 -0.75 19.11 14.54
C ASP A 564 -1.83 18.61 13.57
N ALA A 565 -3.09 18.85 13.89
CA ALA A 565 -4.25 18.43 13.09
C ALA A 565 -4.35 19.11 11.71
N HIS A 566 -3.52 20.10 11.44
CA HIS A 566 -3.44 20.84 10.17
C HIS A 566 -2.22 20.44 9.33
N GLY A 567 -1.36 19.58 9.87
CA GLY A 567 -0.15 19.09 9.21
C GLY A 567 1.08 19.96 9.44
N HIS A 568 1.02 21.01 10.29
CA HIS A 568 2.20 21.78 10.66
C HIS A 568 3.19 20.91 11.47
N ALA A 569 4.47 20.92 11.11
CA ALA A 569 5.49 20.28 11.92
C ALA A 569 5.71 21.03 13.24
N LEU A 570 5.90 20.30 14.33
CA LEU A 570 6.11 20.82 15.66
C LEU A 570 7.57 20.65 16.08
N ASN A 571 8.12 21.61 16.82
CA ASN A 571 9.43 21.49 17.45
C ASN A 571 9.32 20.74 18.80
N THR A 572 10.45 20.52 19.47
CA THR A 572 10.54 19.82 20.75
C THR A 572 9.81 20.53 21.90
N ASP A 573 9.50 21.82 21.78
CA ASP A 573 8.66 22.57 22.72
C ASP A 573 7.15 22.41 22.40
N GLY A 574 6.78 21.67 21.36
CA GLY A 574 5.41 21.52 20.89
C GLY A 574 4.88 22.75 20.11
N LYS A 575 5.76 23.66 19.70
CA LYS A 575 5.37 24.84 18.92
C LYS A 575 5.50 24.54 17.43
N VAL A 576 4.62 25.16 16.64
CA VAL A 576 4.67 25.07 15.17
C VAL A 576 6.00 25.61 14.66
N ILE A 577 6.64 24.88 13.75
CA ILE A 577 7.74 25.37 12.91
C ILE A 577 7.09 26.07 11.71
N PRO A 578 7.11 27.42 11.65
CA PRO A 578 6.38 28.13 10.63
C PRO A 578 6.87 27.76 9.22
N GLY A 579 5.93 27.45 8.30
CA GLY A 579 6.24 27.10 6.91
C GLY A 579 6.73 25.66 6.70
N LEU A 580 6.69 24.81 7.72
CA LEU A 580 7.00 23.40 7.57
C LEU A 580 5.76 22.55 7.84
N TYR A 581 5.45 21.67 6.88
CA TYR A 581 4.32 20.72 6.93
C TYR A 581 4.82 19.31 6.63
N ALA A 582 4.11 18.29 7.13
CA ALA A 582 4.43 16.90 6.80
C ALA A 582 3.17 16.03 6.66
N ALA A 583 3.22 15.04 5.77
CA ALA A 583 2.11 14.13 5.52
C ALA A 583 2.56 12.76 5.00
N GLY A 584 1.69 11.76 5.14
CA GLY A 584 1.98 10.38 4.76
C GLY A 584 3.06 9.76 5.65
N ASN A 585 3.82 8.78 5.12
CA ASN A 585 4.88 8.13 5.89
C ASN A 585 6.11 9.05 6.15
N ALA A 586 6.13 10.27 5.58
CA ALA A 586 7.12 11.29 5.91
C ALA A 586 6.76 12.05 7.19
N GLY A 587 5.51 12.00 7.64
CA GLY A 587 5.02 12.57 8.90
C GLY A 587 4.76 11.49 9.93
N GLY A 588 4.79 11.84 11.22
CA GLY A 588 4.43 10.92 12.31
C GLY A 588 2.96 10.50 12.21
N ALA A 589 2.69 9.20 12.25
CA ALA A 589 1.33 8.68 12.20
C ALA A 589 0.60 8.90 13.55
N PRO A 590 -0.75 8.96 13.55
CA PRO A 590 -1.53 9.15 14.78
C PRO A 590 -1.53 7.95 15.72
N THR A 591 -1.04 6.80 15.26
CA THR A 591 -1.07 5.53 16.01
C THR A 591 0.28 4.82 15.97
N LYS A 592 0.54 3.93 16.94
CA LYS A 592 1.72 3.05 16.97
C LYS A 592 1.51 1.86 16.01
N GLY A 593 1.48 2.13 14.70
CA GLY A 593 1.33 1.08 13.70
C GLY A 593 -0.01 0.34 13.72
N PHE A 594 -1.08 0.91 14.29
CA PHE A 594 -2.42 0.35 14.14
C PHE A 594 -2.89 0.47 12.69
N TYR A 595 -3.05 -0.67 12.04
CA TYR A 595 -3.49 -0.75 10.66
C TYR A 595 -4.98 -1.14 10.60
N GLY A 596 -5.87 -0.17 10.46
CA GLY A 596 -7.32 -0.39 10.57
C GLY A 596 -7.90 -1.36 9.55
N GLY A 597 -7.38 -1.37 8.33
CA GLY A 597 -7.85 -2.22 7.23
C GLY A 597 -7.08 -1.96 5.94
N ALA A 598 -7.46 -2.61 4.86
CA ALA A 598 -6.80 -2.46 3.56
C ALA A 598 -6.74 -1.01 3.11
N GLY A 599 -5.53 -0.45 2.99
CA GLY A 599 -5.29 0.93 2.59
C GLY A 599 -5.13 1.94 3.74
N GLY A 600 -4.88 1.48 4.97
CA GLY A 600 -4.70 2.36 6.13
C GLY A 600 -3.61 3.41 5.95
N THR A 601 -2.46 3.05 5.39
CA THR A 601 -1.37 4.01 5.11
C THR A 601 -1.72 5.02 4.02
N ILE A 602 -2.39 4.57 2.96
CA ILE A 602 -2.79 5.46 1.85
C ILE A 602 -3.82 6.46 2.34
N SER A 603 -4.82 6.03 3.11
CA SER A 603 -5.83 6.94 3.64
C SER A 603 -5.23 8.02 4.55
N LEU A 604 -4.28 7.67 5.43
CA LEU A 604 -3.54 8.65 6.24
C LEU A 604 -2.80 9.64 5.32
N GLY A 605 -2.09 9.14 4.30
CA GLY A 605 -1.39 10.00 3.34
C GLY A 605 -2.32 10.95 2.59
N LEU A 606 -3.47 10.47 2.12
CA LEU A 606 -4.44 11.30 1.40
C LEU A 606 -5.08 12.35 2.32
N VAL A 607 -5.49 11.97 3.54
CA VAL A 607 -6.16 12.88 4.48
C VAL A 607 -5.22 13.96 4.98
N PHE A 608 -4.03 13.59 5.48
CA PHE A 608 -3.08 14.58 5.99
C PHE A 608 -2.37 15.34 4.87
N GLY A 609 -2.20 14.76 3.68
CA GLY A 609 -1.78 15.50 2.49
C GLY A 609 -2.78 16.59 2.10
N TYR A 610 -4.08 16.27 2.09
CA TYR A 610 -5.14 17.26 1.86
C TYR A 610 -5.08 18.41 2.88
N LEU A 611 -4.97 18.09 4.17
CA LEU A 611 -4.92 19.08 5.24
C LEU A 611 -3.67 19.97 5.13
N ALA A 612 -2.50 19.36 4.99
CA ALA A 612 -1.23 20.08 4.89
C ALA A 612 -1.18 21.03 3.66
N GLY A 613 -1.62 20.54 2.49
CA GLY A 613 -1.64 21.35 1.28
C GLY A 613 -2.61 22.53 1.38
N LYS A 614 -3.81 22.28 1.89
CA LYS A 614 -4.83 23.30 2.09
C LYS A 614 -4.41 24.37 3.10
N GLU A 615 -3.81 23.95 4.22
CA GLU A 615 -3.34 24.87 5.25
C GLU A 615 -2.14 25.68 4.77
N ALA A 616 -1.19 25.06 4.10
CA ALA A 616 -0.05 25.76 3.51
C ALA A 616 -0.52 26.86 2.52
N ALA A 617 -1.52 26.57 1.69
CA ALA A 617 -2.05 27.54 0.73
C ALA A 617 -2.71 28.76 1.39
N ARG A 618 -3.31 28.57 2.57
CA ARG A 618 -3.99 29.63 3.32
C ARG A 618 -3.06 30.51 4.14
N ARG A 619 -1.82 30.07 4.34
CA ARG A 619 -0.84 30.90 5.02
C ARG A 619 -0.67 32.21 4.26
N GLN A 620 -0.66 33.33 5.00
CA GLN A 620 -0.36 34.64 4.41
C GLN A 620 1.11 34.68 3.97
N ASP A 621 1.36 35.31 2.84
CA ASP A 621 2.72 35.54 2.36
C ASP A 621 3.46 36.36 3.41
N ILE A 622 4.61 35.88 3.81
CA ILE A 622 5.52 36.65 4.66
C ILE A 622 6.49 37.32 3.69
N SER A 623 6.33 38.62 3.54
CA SER A 623 7.13 39.52 2.70
C SER A 623 8.60 39.54 3.14
#